data_cf1c216a356942c216b7d8cca025c2bd
#
_entry.id   cf1c216a356942c216b7d8cca025c2bd
#
_cell.length_a   1.000
_cell.length_b   1.000
_cell.length_c   1.000
_cell.angle_alpha   90.00
_cell.angle_beta   90.00
_cell.angle_gamma   90.00
#
_symmetry.space_group_name_H-M   'P 1'
#
loop_
_entity.id
_entity.type
_entity.pdbx_description
1 polymer ?
#
loop_
_entity_poly.entity_id
_entity_poly.type
_entity_poly.pdbx_seq_one_letter_code
_entity_poly.pdbx_strand_id
1 'polypeptide(L)'
;MYVFICEDSLEGIFTGVYDACASRLGHRNIRLATGEPENYELFSEYIHVAPSADKTGKVIRTITSRFGMQFYESIYQAAMSGEPSSGRKMDKADAIYETILLALASGDGQKVLLSLGEPCVYRIFELCRATNREACHHLEFLRFSEL
;
A
#
# COMPACT_ATOMS: atom_id res chain seq x y z
N MET A 1 -4.11 19.20 -5.52
CA MET A 1 -3.73 17.81 -5.18
C MET A 1 -3.14 17.78 -3.78
N TYR A 2 -3.62 16.89 -2.96
CA TYR A 2 -3.11 16.66 -1.60
C TYR A 2 -2.27 15.39 -1.61
N VAL A 3 -1.03 15.50 -1.18
CA VAL A 3 -0.09 14.37 -1.14
C VAL A 3 0.20 14.04 0.32
N PHE A 4 -0.24 12.86 0.76
CA PHE A 4 0.04 12.37 2.11
C PHE A 4 1.35 11.58 2.07
N ILE A 5 2.36 12.10 2.75
CA ILE A 5 3.70 11.50 2.80
C ILE A 5 3.74 10.55 3.98
N CYS A 6 3.88 9.26 3.68
CA CYS A 6 3.87 8.17 4.64
C CYS A 6 5.28 7.63 4.87
N GLU A 7 5.56 7.19 6.09
CA GLU A 7 6.74 6.38 6.34
C GLU A 7 6.61 5.07 5.55
N ASP A 8 7.72 4.58 5.02
CA ASP A 8 7.77 3.32 4.27
C ASP A 8 7.71 2.12 5.23
N SER A 9 6.51 1.87 5.75
CA SER A 9 6.20 0.78 6.68
C SER A 9 4.70 0.51 6.61
N LEU A 10 4.30 -0.66 7.10
CA LEU A 10 2.86 -0.99 7.20
C LEU A 10 2.12 0.06 8.02
N GLU A 11 2.67 0.41 9.18
CA GLU A 11 2.07 1.38 10.09
C GLU A 11 1.95 2.76 9.44
N GLY A 12 3.02 3.21 8.79
CA GLY A 12 3.03 4.51 8.10
C GLY A 12 2.01 4.57 6.97
N ILE A 13 1.99 3.55 6.11
CA ILE A 13 1.08 3.49 4.97
C ILE A 13 -0.38 3.39 5.41
N PHE A 14 -0.68 2.51 6.38
CA PHE A 14 -2.06 2.34 6.85
C PHE A 14 -2.56 3.57 7.62
N THR A 15 -1.69 4.25 8.36
CA THR A 15 -2.05 5.52 8.97
C THR A 15 -2.38 6.56 7.89
N GLY A 16 -1.60 6.58 6.80
CA GLY A 16 -1.87 7.44 5.66
C GLY A 16 -3.22 7.16 5.00
N VAL A 17 -3.57 5.89 4.83
CA VAL A 17 -4.88 5.49 4.32
C VAL A 17 -6.00 5.99 5.25
N TYR A 18 -5.83 5.81 6.55
CA TYR A 18 -6.80 6.28 7.54
C TYR A 18 -6.98 7.80 7.46
N ASP A 19 -5.88 8.54 7.49
CA ASP A 19 -5.90 10.00 7.47
C ASP A 19 -6.50 10.53 6.16
N ALA A 20 -6.17 9.90 5.03
CA ALA A 20 -6.73 10.28 3.74
C ALA A 20 -8.25 10.08 3.70
N CYS A 21 -8.73 8.94 4.18
CA CYS A 21 -10.17 8.66 4.23
C CYS A 21 -10.90 9.59 5.20
N ALA A 22 -10.27 9.92 6.34
CA ALA A 22 -10.87 10.80 7.35
C ALA A 22 -10.86 12.27 6.96
N SER A 23 -10.00 12.67 6.02
CA SER A 23 -9.81 14.08 5.64
C SER A 23 -11.01 14.70 4.93
N ARG A 24 -11.83 13.90 4.27
CA ARG A 24 -12.96 14.34 3.45
C ARG A 24 -12.58 15.30 2.32
N LEU A 25 -11.33 15.23 1.85
CA LEU A 25 -10.83 16.06 0.75
C LEU A 25 -11.26 15.55 -0.63
N GLY A 26 -11.83 14.35 -0.69
CA GLY A 26 -12.20 13.68 -1.94
C GLY A 26 -11.05 12.84 -2.49
N HIS A 27 -11.32 11.57 -2.74
CA HIS A 27 -10.28 10.61 -3.12
C HIS A 27 -9.54 10.98 -4.42
N ARG A 28 -10.22 11.66 -5.35
CA ARG A 28 -9.61 12.11 -6.60
C ARG A 28 -8.57 13.21 -6.41
N ASN A 29 -8.62 13.90 -5.27
CA ASN A 29 -7.72 14.99 -4.94
C ASN A 29 -6.55 14.55 -4.06
N ILE A 30 -6.47 13.25 -3.75
CA ILE A 30 -5.51 12.68 -2.79
C ILE A 30 -4.60 11.67 -3.49
N ARG A 31 -3.33 11.74 -3.15
CA ARG A 31 -2.32 10.74 -3.51
C ARG A 31 -1.48 10.45 -2.26
N LEU A 32 -1.10 9.18 -2.08
CA LEU A 32 -0.17 8.78 -1.04
C LEU A 32 1.21 8.56 -1.64
N ALA A 33 2.24 8.84 -0.86
CA ALA A 33 3.63 8.64 -1.27
C ALA A 33 4.44 8.12 -0.09
N THR A 34 5.46 7.30 -0.38
CA THR A 34 6.45 6.88 0.62
C THR A 34 7.67 7.77 0.50
N GLY A 35 8.00 8.48 1.59
CA GLY A 35 9.14 9.38 1.63
C GLY A 35 8.92 10.71 0.91
N GLU A 36 9.89 11.59 1.06
CA GLU A 36 9.83 12.92 0.47
C GLU A 36 9.96 12.88 -1.04
N PRO A 37 9.20 13.69 -1.78
CA PRO A 37 9.34 13.77 -3.23
C PRO A 37 10.65 14.46 -3.61
N GLU A 38 11.21 14.10 -4.77
CA GLU A 38 12.41 14.76 -5.29
C GLU A 38 12.13 16.23 -5.63
N ASN A 39 10.95 16.51 -6.18
CA ASN A 39 10.50 17.85 -6.51
C ASN A 39 9.09 18.07 -6.00
N TYR A 40 8.88 19.21 -5.34
CA TYR A 40 7.55 19.61 -4.88
C TYR A 40 6.79 20.25 -6.04
N GLU A 41 5.59 19.74 -6.31
CA GLU A 41 4.73 20.28 -7.34
C GLU A 41 4.08 21.58 -6.87
N LEU A 42 4.04 22.57 -7.75
CA LEU A 42 3.33 23.82 -7.53
C LEU A 42 1.83 23.52 -7.43
N PHE A 43 1.11 24.16 -6.53
CA PHE A 43 -0.32 23.95 -6.26
C PHE A 43 -0.68 22.62 -5.61
N SER A 44 0.28 21.82 -5.15
CA SER A 44 0.02 20.65 -4.34
C SER A 44 0.34 20.94 -2.88
N GLU A 45 -0.48 20.43 -1.99
CA GLU A 45 -0.22 20.46 -0.54
C GLU A 45 0.35 19.12 -0.10
N TYR A 46 1.40 19.18 0.70
CA TYR A 46 2.09 17.98 1.20
C TYR A 46 1.82 17.85 2.71
N ILE A 47 1.25 16.73 3.09
CA ILE A 47 0.84 16.46 4.47
C ILE A 47 1.67 15.28 4.98
N HIS A 48 2.47 15.51 6.01
CA HIS A 48 3.27 14.45 6.62
C HIS A 48 2.43 13.64 7.59
N VAL A 49 2.44 12.33 7.42
CA VAL A 49 1.66 11.40 8.23
C VAL A 49 2.52 10.87 9.36
N ALA A 50 2.05 11.04 10.61
CA ALA A 50 2.71 10.47 11.78
C ALA A 50 2.17 9.04 12.00
N PRO A 51 3.03 8.00 11.97
CA PRO A 51 2.56 6.62 12.17
C PRO A 51 1.81 6.46 13.49
N SER A 52 0.70 5.74 13.44
CA SER A 52 -0.17 5.51 14.59
C SER A 52 -0.62 4.05 14.62
N ALA A 53 -0.26 3.35 15.69
CA ALA A 53 -0.67 1.96 15.89
C ALA A 53 -2.19 1.83 16.02
N ASP A 54 -2.85 2.79 16.65
CA ASP A 54 -4.31 2.79 16.80
C ASP A 54 -5.03 2.90 15.45
N LYS A 55 -4.62 3.84 14.62
CA LYS A 55 -5.18 4.02 13.28
C LYS A 55 -4.90 2.82 12.39
N THR A 56 -3.69 2.28 12.45
CA THR A 56 -3.31 1.06 11.72
C THR A 56 -4.20 -0.11 12.10
N GLY A 57 -4.44 -0.32 13.39
CA GLY A 57 -5.32 -1.37 13.88
C GLY A 57 -6.75 -1.23 13.36
N LYS A 58 -7.26 0.00 13.26
CA LYS A 58 -8.60 0.26 12.71
C LYS A 58 -8.68 -0.10 11.23
N VAL A 59 -7.66 0.24 10.45
CA VAL A 59 -7.60 -0.11 9.02
C VAL A 59 -7.54 -1.63 8.85
N ILE A 60 -6.70 -2.32 9.61
CA ILE A 60 -6.58 -3.78 9.56
C ILE A 60 -7.92 -4.45 9.87
N ARG A 61 -8.60 -4.02 10.93
CA ARG A 61 -9.91 -4.57 11.29
C ARG A 61 -10.95 -4.37 10.22
N THR A 62 -10.98 -3.18 9.60
CA THR A 62 -11.91 -2.90 8.51
C THR A 62 -11.65 -3.79 7.31
N ILE A 63 -10.38 -3.91 6.90
CA ILE A 63 -10.00 -4.72 5.73
C ILE A 63 -10.30 -6.20 5.98
N THR A 64 -9.91 -6.74 7.14
CA THR A 64 -10.10 -8.16 7.43
C THR A 64 -11.56 -8.51 7.60
N SER A 65 -12.36 -7.64 8.22
CA SER A 65 -13.79 -7.90 8.42
C SER A 65 -14.60 -7.78 7.13
N ARG A 66 -14.22 -6.88 6.22
CA ARG A 66 -14.96 -6.67 4.96
C ARG A 66 -14.48 -7.56 3.83
N PHE A 67 -13.18 -7.81 3.72
CA PHE A 67 -12.59 -8.46 2.54
C PHE A 67 -11.88 -9.78 2.86
N GLY A 68 -11.69 -10.10 4.13
CA GLY A 68 -11.07 -11.36 4.58
C GLY A 68 -9.54 -11.26 4.69
N MET A 69 -8.96 -12.34 5.25
CA MET A 69 -7.52 -12.39 5.54
C MET A 69 -6.66 -12.46 4.27
N GLN A 70 -7.16 -13.09 3.20
CA GLN A 70 -6.39 -13.20 1.96
C GLN A 70 -6.15 -11.84 1.32
N PHE A 71 -7.16 -10.98 1.34
CA PHE A 71 -7.01 -9.61 0.85
C PHE A 71 -5.98 -8.85 1.70
N TYR A 72 -6.11 -8.94 3.01
CA TYR A 72 -5.16 -8.30 3.95
C TYR A 72 -3.74 -8.80 3.72
N GLU A 73 -3.53 -10.10 3.56
CA GLU A 73 -2.20 -10.67 3.32
C GLU A 73 -1.56 -10.13 2.05
N SER A 74 -2.33 -9.96 0.98
CA SER A 74 -1.82 -9.37 -0.26
C SER A 74 -1.38 -7.92 -0.05
N ILE A 75 -2.17 -7.13 0.65
CA ILE A 75 -1.83 -5.75 0.98
C ILE A 75 -0.61 -5.70 1.90
N TYR A 76 -0.55 -6.58 2.90
CA TYR A 76 0.58 -6.69 3.82
C TYR A 76 1.88 -7.00 3.06
N GLN A 77 1.87 -7.99 2.17
CA GLN A 77 3.04 -8.35 1.37
C GLN A 77 3.51 -7.19 0.50
N ALA A 78 2.57 -6.47 -0.11
CA ALA A 78 2.89 -5.29 -0.90
C ALA A 78 3.54 -4.20 -0.05
N ALA A 79 3.03 -3.96 1.15
CA ALA A 79 3.58 -2.95 2.07
C ALA A 79 4.98 -3.32 2.55
N MET A 80 5.25 -4.61 2.72
CA MET A 80 6.55 -5.12 3.19
C MET A 80 7.58 -5.27 2.08
N SER A 81 7.20 -5.08 0.82
CA SER A 81 8.12 -5.20 -0.31
C SER A 81 9.21 -4.13 -0.24
N GLY A 82 10.46 -4.55 -0.43
CA GLY A 82 11.60 -3.64 -0.52
C GLY A 82 11.84 -3.08 -1.92
N GLU A 83 10.97 -3.40 -2.89
CA GLU A 83 11.13 -2.90 -4.25
C GLU A 83 10.97 -1.38 -4.30
N PRO A 84 11.98 -0.64 -4.80
CA PRO A 84 11.90 0.82 -4.81
C PRO A 84 10.87 1.32 -5.82
N SER A 85 10.18 2.39 -5.45
CA SER A 85 9.32 3.14 -6.35
C SER A 85 10.21 4.12 -7.12
N SER A 86 10.71 3.69 -8.26
CA SER A 86 11.57 4.52 -9.09
C SER A 86 10.96 4.78 -10.45
N GLY A 87 11.17 5.97 -10.97
CA GLY A 87 10.75 6.35 -12.30
C GLY A 87 9.25 6.39 -12.48
N ARG A 88 8.74 5.57 -13.42
CA ARG A 88 7.33 5.58 -13.81
C ARG A 88 6.44 4.63 -13.02
N LYS A 89 7.03 3.92 -12.06
CA LYS A 89 6.25 2.96 -11.26
C LYS A 89 5.42 3.70 -10.22
N MET A 90 4.21 3.22 -10.02
CA MET A 90 3.30 3.76 -9.02
C MET A 90 3.86 3.51 -7.63
N ASP A 91 3.81 4.52 -6.76
CA ASP A 91 4.24 4.38 -5.37
C ASP A 91 3.37 3.33 -4.67
N LYS A 92 4.00 2.49 -3.84
CA LYS A 92 3.27 1.41 -3.17
C LYS A 92 2.19 1.91 -2.22
N ALA A 93 2.41 3.03 -1.54
CA ALA A 93 1.40 3.60 -0.66
C ALA A 93 0.15 4.02 -1.45
N ASP A 94 0.35 4.65 -2.60
CA ASP A 94 -0.74 5.06 -3.47
C ASP A 94 -1.46 3.84 -4.08
N ALA A 95 -0.70 2.83 -4.49
CA ALA A 95 -1.27 1.58 -5.01
C ALA A 95 -2.14 0.88 -3.96
N ILE A 96 -1.67 0.81 -2.72
CA ILE A 96 -2.43 0.23 -1.60
C ILE A 96 -3.69 1.04 -1.34
N TYR A 97 -3.58 2.36 -1.28
CA TYR A 97 -4.72 3.25 -1.05
C TYR A 97 -5.79 3.06 -2.13
N GLU A 98 -5.42 3.16 -3.40
CA GLU A 98 -6.37 3.02 -4.50
C GLU A 98 -6.99 1.62 -4.57
N THR A 99 -6.22 0.58 -4.29
CA THR A 99 -6.74 -0.80 -4.27
C THR A 99 -7.79 -0.97 -3.17
N ILE A 100 -7.53 -0.42 -1.98
CA ILE A 100 -8.50 -0.45 -0.88
C ILE A 100 -9.76 0.31 -1.27
N LEU A 101 -9.63 1.48 -1.92
CA LEU A 101 -10.79 2.25 -2.38
C LEU A 101 -11.63 1.48 -3.40
N LEU A 102 -10.99 0.78 -4.34
CA LEU A 102 -11.71 -0.06 -5.31
C LEU A 102 -12.46 -1.18 -4.60
N ALA A 103 -11.85 -1.82 -3.61
CA ALA A 103 -12.49 -2.87 -2.83
C ALA A 103 -13.70 -2.33 -2.05
N LEU A 104 -13.57 -1.16 -1.45
CA LEU A 104 -14.68 -0.51 -0.75
C LEU A 104 -15.84 -0.17 -1.69
N ALA A 105 -15.52 0.29 -2.90
CA ALA A 105 -16.53 0.65 -3.89
C ALA A 105 -17.25 -0.56 -4.46
N SER A 106 -16.52 -1.66 -4.73
CA SER A 106 -17.10 -2.88 -5.33
C SER A 106 -17.72 -3.81 -4.30
N GLY A 107 -17.26 -3.76 -3.06
CA GLY A 107 -17.67 -4.69 -2.00
C GLY A 107 -17.07 -6.08 -2.10
N ASP A 108 -16.17 -6.32 -3.06
CA ASP A 108 -15.56 -7.64 -3.30
C ASP A 108 -14.05 -7.51 -3.49
N GLY A 109 -13.31 -7.74 -2.41
CA GLY A 109 -11.85 -7.62 -2.43
C GLY A 109 -11.16 -8.65 -3.32
N GLN A 110 -11.70 -9.87 -3.40
CA GLN A 110 -11.11 -10.92 -4.24
C GLN A 110 -11.22 -10.57 -5.73
N LYS A 111 -12.37 -10.07 -6.14
CA LYS A 111 -12.59 -9.61 -7.52
C LYS A 111 -11.65 -8.49 -7.88
N VAL A 112 -11.43 -7.54 -6.96
CA VAL A 112 -10.52 -6.41 -7.18
C VAL A 112 -9.09 -6.93 -7.40
N LEU A 113 -8.62 -7.86 -6.57
CA LEU A 113 -7.26 -8.42 -6.70
C LEU A 113 -7.04 -9.17 -8.01
N LEU A 114 -8.10 -9.63 -8.67
CA LEU A 114 -8.01 -10.28 -9.98
C LEU A 114 -8.05 -9.28 -11.14
N SER A 115 -8.33 -8.02 -10.87
CA SER A 115 -8.48 -6.97 -11.88
C SER A 115 -7.12 -6.37 -12.26
N LEU A 116 -6.25 -7.16 -12.89
CA LEU A 116 -4.89 -6.75 -13.26
C LEU A 116 -4.83 -5.65 -14.32
N GLY A 117 -5.96 -5.31 -14.93
CA GLY A 117 -6.06 -4.16 -15.81
C GLY A 117 -6.03 -2.82 -15.08
N GLU A 118 -6.30 -2.81 -13.76
CA GLU A 118 -6.19 -1.61 -12.94
C GLU A 118 -4.74 -1.37 -12.54
N PRO A 119 -4.17 -0.17 -12.78
CA PRO A 119 -2.75 0.08 -12.48
C PRO A 119 -2.37 -0.17 -11.03
N CYS A 120 -3.23 0.20 -10.08
CA CYS A 120 -2.97 0.00 -8.66
C CYS A 120 -2.91 -1.49 -8.30
N VAL A 121 -3.82 -2.30 -8.84
CA VAL A 121 -3.86 -3.75 -8.59
C VAL A 121 -2.64 -4.44 -9.23
N TYR A 122 -2.29 -4.04 -10.45
CA TYR A 122 -1.09 -4.57 -11.11
C TYR A 122 0.17 -4.26 -10.30
N ARG A 123 0.27 -3.06 -9.74
CA ARG A 123 1.39 -2.69 -8.88
C ARG A 123 1.43 -3.55 -7.60
N ILE A 124 0.29 -3.84 -6.98
CA ILE A 124 0.21 -4.76 -5.85
C ILE A 124 0.75 -6.13 -6.24
N PHE A 125 0.34 -6.64 -7.41
CA PHE A 125 0.84 -7.92 -7.93
C PHE A 125 2.36 -7.93 -8.08
N GLU A 126 2.95 -6.88 -8.66
CA GLU A 126 4.40 -6.75 -8.79
C GLU A 126 5.11 -6.76 -7.45
N LEU A 127 4.59 -6.00 -6.48
CA LEU A 127 5.16 -5.90 -5.13
C LEU A 127 5.09 -7.23 -4.39
N CYS A 128 3.99 -7.97 -4.52
CA CYS A 128 3.85 -9.30 -3.92
C CYS A 128 4.83 -10.30 -4.54
N ARG A 129 5.04 -10.25 -5.85
CA ARG A 129 6.04 -11.10 -6.52
C ARG A 129 7.45 -10.84 -6.00
N ALA A 130 7.81 -9.58 -5.82
CA ALA A 130 9.13 -9.21 -5.28
C ALA A 130 9.31 -9.75 -3.86
N THR A 131 8.30 -9.60 -3.00
CA THR A 131 8.34 -10.12 -1.63
C THR A 131 8.46 -11.64 -1.60
N ASN A 132 7.73 -12.35 -2.45
CA ASN A 132 7.81 -13.81 -2.53
C ASN A 132 9.20 -14.28 -3.01
N ARG A 133 9.81 -13.59 -3.96
CA ARG A 133 11.18 -13.90 -4.39
C ARG A 133 12.18 -13.71 -3.27
N GLU A 134 12.09 -12.63 -2.52
CA GLU A 134 12.95 -12.37 -1.36
C GLU A 134 12.82 -13.49 -0.32
N ALA A 135 11.61 -13.91 -0.02
CA ALA A 135 11.34 -15.01 0.91
C ALA A 135 11.90 -16.33 0.41
N CYS A 136 11.77 -16.64 -0.89
CA CYS A 136 12.33 -17.85 -1.49
C CYS A 136 13.85 -17.87 -1.41
N HIS A 137 14.52 -16.77 -1.73
CA HIS A 137 15.96 -16.65 -1.62
C HIS A 137 16.45 -16.84 -0.19
N HIS A 138 15.74 -16.28 0.78
CA HIS A 138 16.07 -16.43 2.19
C HIS A 138 15.97 -17.90 2.65
N LEU A 139 14.90 -18.58 2.24
CA LEU A 139 14.70 -20.00 2.57
C LEU A 139 15.79 -20.90 1.93
N GLU A 140 16.15 -20.62 0.70
CA GLU A 140 17.25 -21.34 0.03
C GLU A 140 18.58 -21.13 0.76
N PHE A 141 18.87 -19.92 1.17
CA PHE A 141 20.08 -19.60 1.95
C PHE A 141 20.10 -20.37 3.27
N LEU A 142 19.00 -20.42 3.99
CA LEU A 142 18.91 -21.18 5.24
C LEU A 142 19.11 -22.67 5.02
N ARG A 143 18.59 -23.23 3.94
CA ARG A 143 18.81 -24.64 3.56
C ARG A 143 20.29 -24.95 3.36
N PHE A 144 21.02 -24.10 2.65
CA PHE A 144 22.43 -24.27 2.42
C PHE A 144 23.28 -24.17 3.70
N SER A 145 22.88 -23.32 4.63
CA SER A 145 23.59 -23.15 5.89
C SER A 145 23.37 -24.30 6.89
N GLU A 146 22.33 -25.11 6.71
CA GLU A 146 22.06 -26.30 7.52
C GLU A 146 22.81 -27.56 7.00
N LEU A 147 23.31 -27.50 5.81
CA LEU A 147 24.10 -28.58 5.21
C LEU A 147 25.59 -28.42 5.49
#